data_55083e8c8c1b1ea98fd10888361a88ef
#
_entry.id   55083e8c8c1b1ea98fd10888361a88ef
#
_cell.length_a   1.000
_cell.length_b   1.000
_cell.length_c   1.000
_cell.angle_alpha   90.00
_cell.angle_beta   90.00
_cell.angle_gamma   90.00
#
_symmetry.space_group_name_H-M   'P 1'
#
loop_
_entity.id
_entity.type
_entity.pdbx_description
1 polymer ?
#
loop_
_entity_poly.entity_id
_entity_poly.type
_entity_poly.pdbx_seq_one_letter_code
_entity_poly.pdbx_strand_id
1 'polypeptide(L)'
;VFIDTHLHIIDRSALPYPWLAQAPALDRDFLYETYATEARRCGITTALHMEVDVDPAAMQAETDHVADIAKKEGSLLAGAIVSCRPEEQGFAAYLERQKADPFVKGFRRVLHVVPDDVSEGTLFRENIRRIGGSGLTFDLCTLPHQAGRVAALVDLAPDVQFVLDHCGVPDIRSDAFEPWKAGISEIARRPNVVCKVSGVVAYADAETWTAQTLRPYIEHVIASFGWDRVVWGSDWPVCTLGGGLSTWVAATHAMLSGVDEAERSKLLFANAQRLWAF
;
A
#
# COMPACT_ATOMS: atom_id res chain seq x y z
N VAL A 1 -15.75 6.50 -9.84
CA VAL A 1 -15.10 7.10 -8.65
C VAL A 1 -14.08 6.11 -8.13
N PHE A 2 -12.87 6.60 -7.82
CA PHE A 2 -11.81 5.82 -7.17
C PHE A 2 -11.34 6.56 -5.92
N ILE A 3 -11.00 5.80 -4.90
CA ILE A 3 -10.11 6.22 -3.82
C ILE A 3 -8.77 5.51 -4.03
N ASP A 4 -7.71 6.28 -4.20
CA ASP A 4 -6.36 5.76 -4.33
C ASP A 4 -5.72 5.59 -2.96
N THR A 5 -5.60 4.35 -2.50
CA THR A 5 -5.09 4.05 -1.16
C THR A 5 -3.56 3.84 -1.12
N HIS A 6 -2.87 4.11 -2.25
CA HIS A 6 -1.42 3.88 -2.32
C HIS A 6 -0.76 4.82 -3.35
N LEU A 7 -0.43 6.01 -2.90
CA LEU A 7 0.23 7.06 -3.68
C LEU A 7 1.55 7.43 -3.00
N HIS A 8 2.66 7.42 -3.74
CA HIS A 8 3.93 7.99 -3.30
C HIS A 8 4.18 9.36 -3.94
N ILE A 9 4.65 10.31 -3.16
CA ILE A 9 5.14 11.60 -3.64
C ILE A 9 6.65 11.63 -3.40
N ILE A 10 7.43 11.83 -4.46
CA ILE A 10 8.89 11.93 -4.39
C ILE A 10 9.28 13.36 -4.74
N ASP A 11 9.65 14.14 -3.72
CA ASP A 11 10.19 15.49 -3.86
C ASP A 11 11.64 15.50 -3.34
N ARG A 12 12.59 15.32 -4.26
CA ARG A 12 14.02 15.21 -3.95
C ARG A 12 14.63 16.53 -3.46
N SER A 13 13.93 17.63 -3.67
CA SER A 13 14.34 18.93 -3.15
C SER A 13 13.96 19.10 -1.66
N ALA A 14 12.94 18.39 -1.20
CA ALA A 14 12.42 18.45 0.16
C ALA A 14 12.95 17.33 1.06
N LEU A 15 13.13 16.12 0.54
CA LEU A 15 13.39 14.92 1.33
C LEU A 15 14.49 14.03 0.74
N PRO A 16 15.26 13.32 1.57
CA PRO A 16 16.26 12.34 1.14
C PRO A 16 15.63 10.96 0.92
N TYR A 17 15.90 10.34 -0.23
CA TYR A 17 15.45 9.00 -0.61
C TYR A 17 16.65 8.12 -0.98
N PRO A 18 17.39 7.53 -0.01
CA PRO A 18 18.63 6.81 -0.29
C PRO A 18 18.48 5.63 -1.25
N TRP A 19 17.33 4.96 -1.24
CA TRP A 19 17.04 3.80 -2.07
C TRP A 19 16.91 4.11 -3.56
N LEU A 20 16.60 5.37 -3.94
CA LEU A 20 16.45 5.78 -5.35
C LEU A 20 17.72 5.56 -6.16
N ALA A 21 18.90 5.62 -5.53
CA ALA A 21 20.17 5.31 -6.20
C ALA A 21 20.22 3.89 -6.80
N GLN A 22 19.37 2.98 -6.28
CA GLN A 22 19.26 1.59 -6.77
C GLN A 22 18.06 1.39 -7.71
N ALA A 23 17.26 2.44 -7.95
CA ALA A 23 16.07 2.40 -8.79
C ALA A 23 16.09 3.53 -9.85
N PRO A 24 16.99 3.48 -10.85
CA PRO A 24 17.23 4.61 -11.79
C PRO A 24 15.98 5.10 -12.52
N ALA A 25 15.01 4.23 -12.80
CA ALA A 25 13.76 4.60 -13.45
C ALA A 25 12.87 5.51 -12.57
N LEU A 26 13.05 5.46 -11.26
CA LEU A 26 12.34 6.24 -10.26
C LEU A 26 13.20 7.37 -9.64
N ASP A 27 14.49 7.48 -10.00
CA ASP A 27 15.41 8.48 -9.45
C ASP A 27 15.20 9.88 -10.05
N ARG A 28 14.00 10.41 -9.87
CA ARG A 28 13.58 11.76 -10.28
C ARG A 28 12.42 12.24 -9.41
N ASP A 29 12.03 13.49 -9.59
CA ASP A 29 10.85 14.03 -8.91
C ASP A 29 9.56 13.45 -9.49
N PHE A 30 8.66 13.09 -8.58
CA PHE A 30 7.28 12.73 -8.86
C PHE A 30 6.39 13.53 -7.90
N LEU A 31 6.10 14.76 -8.34
CA LEU A 31 5.41 15.74 -7.51
C LEU A 31 3.90 15.53 -7.51
N TYR A 32 3.26 15.95 -6.43
CA TYR A 32 1.82 15.85 -6.24
C TYR A 32 1.00 16.46 -7.38
N GLU A 33 1.38 17.61 -7.91
CA GLU A 33 0.66 18.32 -8.97
C GLU A 33 0.56 17.50 -10.26
N THR A 34 1.62 16.76 -10.58
CA THR A 34 1.64 15.82 -11.72
C THR A 34 0.65 14.69 -11.50
N TYR A 35 0.74 14.03 -10.33
CA TYR A 35 -0.21 12.99 -9.95
C TYR A 35 -1.65 13.50 -9.97
N ALA A 36 -1.96 14.61 -9.29
CA ALA A 36 -3.30 15.13 -9.14
C ALA A 36 -3.96 15.47 -10.48
N THR A 37 -3.16 15.94 -11.45
CA THR A 37 -3.64 16.22 -12.81
C THR A 37 -4.08 14.94 -13.51
N GLU A 38 -3.29 13.89 -13.43
CA GLU A 38 -3.59 12.58 -14.05
C GLU A 38 -4.72 11.86 -13.29
N ALA A 39 -4.67 11.88 -11.96
CA ALA A 39 -5.65 11.24 -11.09
C ALA A 39 -7.08 11.75 -11.34
N ARG A 40 -7.26 13.07 -11.45
CA ARG A 40 -8.57 13.65 -11.76
C ARG A 40 -9.12 13.20 -13.12
N ARG A 41 -8.26 13.08 -14.13
CA ARG A 41 -8.65 12.54 -15.45
C ARG A 41 -9.08 11.07 -15.38
N CYS A 42 -8.53 10.33 -14.44
CA CYS A 42 -8.83 8.92 -14.19
C CYS A 42 -10.05 8.73 -13.26
N GLY A 43 -10.69 9.79 -12.76
CA GLY A 43 -11.83 9.70 -11.86
C GLY A 43 -11.45 9.39 -10.40
N ILE A 44 -10.19 9.61 -10.01
CA ILE A 44 -9.74 9.52 -8.63
C ILE A 44 -10.13 10.82 -7.92
N THR A 45 -10.85 10.71 -6.82
CA THR A 45 -11.39 11.84 -6.06
C THR A 45 -10.74 12.03 -4.71
N THR A 46 -10.11 10.98 -4.19
CA THR A 46 -9.46 10.96 -2.87
C THR A 46 -8.22 10.08 -2.95
N ALA A 47 -7.18 10.43 -2.23
CA ALA A 47 -5.95 9.65 -2.16
C ALA A 47 -5.38 9.60 -0.74
N LEU A 48 -4.73 8.47 -0.41
CA LEU A 48 -3.83 8.33 0.74
C LEU A 48 -2.38 8.36 0.25
N HIS A 49 -1.58 9.20 0.88
CA HIS A 49 -0.14 9.09 0.75
C HIS A 49 0.35 7.81 1.45
N MET A 50 1.22 7.08 0.79
CA MET A 50 1.99 5.99 1.35
C MET A 50 3.44 6.46 1.50
N GLU A 51 4.04 6.27 2.68
CA GLU A 51 5.42 6.60 2.95
C GLU A 51 6.37 6.08 1.85
N VAL A 52 7.53 6.72 1.66
CA VAL A 52 8.44 6.46 0.53
C VAL A 52 9.81 5.93 1.01
N ASP A 53 9.87 5.30 2.17
CA ASP A 53 11.10 4.79 2.80
C ASP A 53 12.25 5.82 2.78
N VAL A 54 11.94 7.05 3.22
CA VAL A 54 12.91 8.12 3.41
C VAL A 54 13.97 7.73 4.44
N ASP A 55 15.07 8.48 4.49
CA ASP A 55 16.01 8.34 5.60
C ASP A 55 15.26 8.37 6.95
N PRO A 56 15.56 7.47 7.89
CA PRO A 56 14.86 7.41 9.18
C PRO A 56 14.79 8.74 9.94
N ALA A 57 15.80 9.60 9.81
CA ALA A 57 15.78 10.94 10.40
C ALA A 57 14.77 11.88 9.74
N ALA A 58 14.30 11.58 8.54
CA ALA A 58 13.35 12.39 7.77
C ALA A 58 11.89 11.90 7.85
N MET A 59 11.58 10.80 8.56
CA MET A 59 10.22 10.24 8.60
C MET A 59 9.15 11.24 9.03
N GLN A 60 9.43 12.08 10.05
CA GLN A 60 8.47 13.11 10.47
C GLN A 60 8.37 14.23 9.43
N ALA A 61 9.49 14.63 8.83
CA ALA A 61 9.50 15.64 7.78
C ALA A 61 8.70 15.22 6.54
N GLU A 62 8.70 13.92 6.20
CA GLU A 62 7.84 13.37 5.16
C GLU A 62 6.36 13.52 5.52
N THR A 63 5.97 13.15 6.73
CA THR A 63 4.59 13.31 7.20
C THR A 63 4.15 14.78 7.14
N ASP A 64 4.99 15.69 7.64
CA ASP A 64 4.69 17.14 7.67
C ASP A 64 4.58 17.69 6.24
N HIS A 65 5.49 17.31 5.34
CA HIS A 65 5.50 17.74 3.94
C HIS A 65 4.20 17.34 3.22
N VAL A 66 3.75 16.10 3.35
CA VAL A 66 2.52 15.65 2.69
C VAL A 66 1.27 16.20 3.36
N ALA A 67 1.29 16.46 4.68
CA ALA A 67 0.21 17.14 5.38
C ALA A 67 0.05 18.60 4.90
N ASP A 68 1.15 19.27 4.57
CA ASP A 68 1.10 20.63 4.00
C ASP A 68 0.54 20.63 2.57
N ILE A 69 0.82 19.60 1.77
CA ILE A 69 0.18 19.43 0.46
C ILE A 69 -1.33 19.17 0.63
N ALA A 70 -1.73 18.38 1.62
CA ALA A 70 -3.14 18.09 1.88
C ALA A 70 -3.98 19.32 2.26
N LYS A 71 -3.37 20.32 2.89
CA LYS A 71 -4.03 21.59 3.29
C LYS A 71 -4.31 22.52 2.10
N LYS A 72 -3.68 22.29 0.94
CA LYS A 72 -3.92 23.11 -0.25
C LYS A 72 -5.34 22.91 -0.77
N GLU A 73 -5.99 23.97 -1.20
CA GLU A 73 -7.33 23.94 -1.76
C GLU A 73 -7.41 22.97 -2.96
N GLY A 74 -8.42 22.11 -2.96
CA GLY A 74 -8.62 21.10 -3.99
C GLY A 74 -7.64 19.93 -3.94
N SER A 75 -6.88 19.74 -2.85
CA SER A 75 -6.05 18.56 -2.67
C SER A 75 -6.90 17.30 -2.62
N LEU A 76 -6.41 16.23 -3.24
CA LEU A 76 -7.01 14.89 -3.18
C LEU A 76 -6.56 14.11 -1.94
N LEU A 77 -5.51 14.58 -1.25
CA LEU A 77 -4.96 13.88 -0.09
C LEU A 77 -5.88 14.00 1.13
N ALA A 78 -6.34 12.87 1.63
CA ALA A 78 -7.20 12.77 2.81
C ALA A 78 -6.50 12.15 4.02
N GLY A 79 -5.26 11.71 3.87
CA GLY A 79 -4.47 11.13 4.94
C GLY A 79 -3.17 10.51 4.45
N ALA A 80 -2.41 9.95 5.38
CA ALA A 80 -1.15 9.28 5.10
C ALA A 80 -0.99 7.97 5.91
N ILE A 81 -0.41 6.97 5.27
CA ILE A 81 0.23 5.83 5.91
C ILE A 81 1.70 6.21 6.07
N VAL A 82 2.15 6.37 7.30
CA VAL A 82 3.46 6.96 7.59
C VAL A 82 4.52 5.90 7.87
N SER A 83 5.76 6.23 7.62
CA SER A 83 6.91 5.36 7.89
C SER A 83 7.05 5.10 9.38
N CYS A 84 7.50 3.91 9.76
CA CYS A 84 7.78 3.59 11.16
C CYS A 84 8.93 2.58 11.29
N ARG A 85 9.43 2.46 12.52
CA ARG A 85 10.48 1.49 12.89
C ARG A 85 10.06 0.76 14.16
N PRO A 86 9.18 -0.27 14.08
CA PRO A 86 8.73 -1.03 15.24
C PRO A 86 9.88 -1.77 15.95
N GLU A 87 10.98 -2.03 15.26
CA GLU A 87 12.19 -2.61 15.81
C GLU A 87 12.94 -1.67 16.77
N GLU A 88 12.58 -0.39 16.87
CA GLU A 88 13.29 0.60 17.67
C GLU A 88 12.59 0.92 18.99
N GLN A 89 13.39 1.24 20.03
CA GLN A 89 12.92 1.59 21.38
C GLN A 89 11.99 2.83 21.38
N GLY A 90 12.19 3.75 20.45
CA GLY A 90 11.41 5.00 20.35
C GLY A 90 9.99 4.82 19.81
N PHE A 91 9.64 3.63 19.28
CA PHE A 91 8.36 3.44 18.58
C PHE A 91 7.13 3.76 19.43
N ALA A 92 7.10 3.41 20.71
CA ALA A 92 5.94 3.68 21.56
C ALA A 92 5.62 5.17 21.68
N ALA A 93 6.64 6.02 21.86
CA ALA A 93 6.45 7.48 21.90
C ALA A 93 6.07 8.04 20.50
N TYR A 94 6.63 7.47 19.44
CA TYR A 94 6.28 7.80 18.07
C TYR A 94 4.81 7.48 17.78
N LEU A 95 4.33 6.30 18.15
CA LEU A 95 2.93 5.88 18.02
C LEU A 95 1.98 6.87 18.69
N GLU A 96 2.24 7.26 19.95
CA GLU A 96 1.36 8.20 20.66
C GLU A 96 1.31 9.57 19.99
N ARG A 97 2.41 10.04 19.42
CA ARG A 97 2.44 11.28 18.63
C ARG A 97 1.61 11.16 17.37
N GLN A 98 1.77 10.06 16.61
CA GLN A 98 1.05 9.87 15.35
C GLN A 98 -0.46 9.66 15.56
N LYS A 99 -0.86 9.01 16.63
CA LYS A 99 -2.29 8.87 17.00
C LYS A 99 -2.99 10.20 17.24
N ALA A 100 -2.26 11.22 17.65
CA ALA A 100 -2.82 12.55 17.89
C ALA A 100 -3.08 13.34 16.59
N ASP A 101 -2.54 12.90 15.47
CA ASP A 101 -2.73 13.54 14.17
C ASP A 101 -3.81 12.83 13.35
N PRO A 102 -4.98 13.46 13.13
CA PRO A 102 -6.07 12.85 12.35
C PRO A 102 -5.72 12.61 10.87
N PHE A 103 -4.66 13.25 10.36
CA PHE A 103 -4.15 13.03 9.01
C PHE A 103 -3.46 11.66 8.87
N VAL A 104 -2.86 11.15 9.95
CA VAL A 104 -2.24 9.82 9.97
C VAL A 104 -3.32 8.75 10.02
N LYS A 105 -3.28 7.81 9.09
CA LYS A 105 -4.25 6.72 8.95
C LYS A 105 -3.65 5.34 9.26
N GLY A 106 -2.34 5.23 9.30
CA GLY A 106 -1.65 3.96 9.58
C GLY A 106 -0.15 4.09 9.45
N PHE A 107 0.51 2.94 9.55
CA PHE A 107 1.96 2.80 9.48
C PHE A 107 2.37 1.79 8.43
N ARG A 108 3.54 2.00 7.84
CA ARG A 108 4.23 0.96 7.06
C ARG A 108 5.70 0.82 7.50
N ARG A 109 6.14 -0.43 7.55
CA ARG A 109 7.55 -0.80 7.54
C ARG A 109 7.79 -1.68 6.32
N VAL A 110 8.63 -1.23 5.39
CA VAL A 110 8.97 -2.01 4.19
C VAL A 110 9.81 -3.22 4.62
N LEU A 111 9.19 -4.41 4.67
CA LEU A 111 9.82 -5.61 5.21
C LEU A 111 10.60 -6.41 4.17
N HIS A 112 10.37 -6.20 2.89
CA HIS A 112 11.07 -6.93 1.82
C HIS A 112 12.48 -6.40 1.51
N VAL A 113 12.87 -5.24 2.08
CA VAL A 113 14.20 -4.63 1.89
C VAL A 113 15.08 -4.75 3.14
N VAL A 114 14.62 -5.42 4.17
CA VAL A 114 15.35 -5.66 5.43
C VAL A 114 15.48 -7.16 5.69
N PRO A 115 16.40 -7.59 6.57
CA PRO A 115 16.51 -8.99 6.96
C PRO A 115 15.17 -9.54 7.46
N ASP A 116 14.85 -10.77 7.08
CA ASP A 116 13.58 -11.44 7.41
C ASP A 116 13.29 -11.53 8.92
N ASP A 117 14.33 -11.61 9.75
CA ASP A 117 14.27 -11.71 11.20
C ASP A 117 13.89 -10.40 11.90
N VAL A 118 13.90 -9.26 11.21
CA VAL A 118 13.46 -7.97 11.77
C VAL A 118 12.03 -8.07 12.31
N SER A 119 11.12 -8.64 11.54
CA SER A 119 9.71 -8.82 11.95
C SER A 119 9.51 -9.91 13.01
N GLU A 120 10.53 -10.74 13.26
CA GLU A 120 10.53 -11.79 14.28
C GLU A 120 11.04 -11.31 15.63
N GLY A 121 11.69 -10.14 15.66
CA GLY A 121 12.23 -9.54 16.88
C GLY A 121 11.15 -9.27 17.94
N THR A 122 11.48 -9.55 19.21
CA THR A 122 10.54 -9.38 20.34
C THR A 122 10.00 -7.95 20.40
N LEU A 123 10.89 -6.95 20.30
CA LEU A 123 10.51 -5.54 20.36
C LEU A 123 9.61 -5.16 19.19
N PHE A 124 9.91 -5.61 17.96
CA PHE A 124 9.07 -5.39 16.80
C PHE A 124 7.63 -5.90 17.06
N ARG A 125 7.50 -7.16 17.50
CA ARG A 125 6.21 -7.81 17.75
C ARG A 125 5.43 -7.15 18.90
N GLU A 126 6.09 -6.74 19.96
CA GLU A 126 5.49 -5.98 21.05
C GLU A 126 4.95 -4.64 20.57
N ASN A 127 5.73 -3.93 19.77
CA ASN A 127 5.35 -2.63 19.22
C ASN A 127 4.22 -2.72 18.19
N ILE A 128 4.17 -3.78 17.38
CA ILE A 128 3.00 -4.02 16.51
C ILE A 128 1.73 -4.20 17.34
N ARG A 129 1.75 -5.00 18.42
CA ARG A 129 0.57 -5.14 19.30
C ARG A 129 0.08 -3.82 19.89
N ARG A 130 0.98 -2.85 20.13
CA ARG A 130 0.62 -1.53 20.66
C ARG A 130 -0.23 -0.71 19.69
N ILE A 131 -0.20 -1.01 18.39
CA ILE A 131 -1.07 -0.38 17.38
C ILE A 131 -2.53 -0.80 17.58
N GLY A 132 -2.78 -1.97 18.16
CA GLY A 132 -4.13 -2.48 18.42
C GLY A 132 -4.98 -1.48 19.18
N GLY A 133 -6.24 -1.30 18.75
CA GLY A 133 -7.19 -0.37 19.34
C GLY A 133 -6.90 1.13 19.10
N SER A 134 -5.83 1.48 18.36
CA SER A 134 -5.51 2.87 18.05
C SER A 134 -6.38 3.47 16.94
N GLY A 135 -7.05 2.63 16.13
CA GLY A 135 -7.73 3.04 14.90
C GLY A 135 -6.81 3.19 13.69
N LEU A 136 -5.50 2.97 13.85
CA LEU A 136 -4.51 3.03 12.78
C LEU A 136 -4.25 1.65 12.19
N THR A 137 -4.02 1.58 10.87
CA THR A 137 -3.65 0.34 10.16
C THR A 137 -2.15 0.10 10.19
N PHE A 138 -1.75 -1.15 9.91
CA PHE A 138 -0.36 -1.49 9.62
C PHE A 138 -0.25 -2.17 8.26
N ASP A 139 0.46 -1.52 7.33
CA ASP A 139 0.64 -2.02 5.98
C ASP A 139 1.83 -2.98 5.90
N LEU A 140 1.58 -4.14 5.28
CA LEU A 140 2.50 -5.26 5.14
C LEU A 140 3.06 -5.27 3.70
N CYS A 141 4.24 -4.71 3.51
CA CYS A 141 4.95 -4.74 2.24
C CYS A 141 6.01 -5.84 2.29
N THR A 142 5.69 -7.02 1.74
CA THR A 142 6.46 -8.26 1.87
C THR A 142 6.50 -9.04 0.56
N LEU A 143 7.50 -9.91 0.41
CA LEU A 143 7.60 -10.83 -0.73
C LEU A 143 6.85 -12.15 -0.47
N PRO A 144 6.50 -12.91 -1.52
CA PRO A 144 5.73 -14.15 -1.39
C PRO A 144 6.33 -15.19 -0.44
N HIS A 145 7.66 -15.32 -0.39
CA HIS A 145 8.34 -16.27 0.51
C HIS A 145 8.22 -15.89 2.00
N GLN A 146 7.85 -14.64 2.31
CA GLN A 146 7.63 -14.15 3.67
C GLN A 146 6.20 -14.41 4.18
N ALA A 147 5.32 -15.04 3.38
CA ALA A 147 3.91 -15.23 3.72
C ALA A 147 3.68 -15.93 5.08
N GLY A 148 4.51 -16.91 5.43
CA GLY A 148 4.44 -17.57 6.73
C GLY A 148 4.79 -16.64 7.91
N ARG A 149 5.76 -15.72 7.73
CA ARG A 149 6.11 -14.69 8.73
C ARG A 149 5.00 -13.67 8.90
N VAL A 150 4.40 -13.25 7.78
CA VAL A 150 3.22 -12.37 7.78
C VAL A 150 2.09 -12.99 8.57
N ALA A 151 1.76 -14.24 8.27
CA ALA A 151 0.71 -14.97 8.97
C ALA A 151 0.98 -15.04 10.49
N ALA A 152 2.20 -15.39 10.89
CA ALA A 152 2.60 -15.44 12.29
C ALA A 152 2.54 -14.06 12.98
N LEU A 153 2.93 -12.99 12.30
CA LEU A 153 2.85 -11.63 12.84
C LEU A 153 1.39 -11.21 13.06
N VAL A 154 0.52 -11.47 12.09
CA VAL A 154 -0.92 -11.15 12.18
C VAL A 154 -1.58 -11.91 13.32
N ASP A 155 -1.28 -13.21 13.47
CA ASP A 155 -1.81 -14.06 14.56
C ASP A 155 -1.42 -13.56 15.96
N LEU A 156 -0.26 -12.90 16.07
CA LEU A 156 0.22 -12.31 17.34
C LEU A 156 -0.47 -10.99 17.71
N ALA A 157 -1.13 -10.32 16.78
CA ALA A 157 -1.72 -9.00 16.96
C ALA A 157 -3.15 -8.93 16.41
N PRO A 158 -4.11 -9.70 16.97
CA PRO A 158 -5.46 -9.82 16.44
C PRO A 158 -6.27 -8.52 16.49
N ASP A 159 -5.89 -7.58 17.34
CA ASP A 159 -6.56 -6.27 17.48
C ASP A 159 -6.00 -5.20 16.53
N VAL A 160 -5.00 -5.54 15.71
CA VAL A 160 -4.44 -4.66 14.68
C VAL A 160 -5.13 -4.92 13.34
N GLN A 161 -5.57 -3.87 12.67
CA GLN A 161 -6.01 -3.96 11.28
C GLN A 161 -4.79 -3.93 10.36
N PHE A 162 -4.53 -5.03 9.68
CA PHE A 162 -3.45 -5.11 8.69
C PHE A 162 -3.94 -4.86 7.27
N VAL A 163 -3.04 -4.32 6.44
CA VAL A 163 -3.28 -4.15 5.00
C VAL A 163 -2.11 -4.79 4.25
N LEU A 164 -2.37 -5.81 3.46
CA LEU A 164 -1.35 -6.47 2.62
C LEU A 164 -1.19 -5.67 1.33
N ASP A 165 -0.04 -5.08 1.12
CA ASP A 165 0.26 -4.28 -0.07
C ASP A 165 0.42 -5.14 -1.33
N HIS A 166 0.04 -4.57 -2.48
CA HIS A 166 0.36 -5.03 -3.83
C HIS A 166 0.02 -6.50 -4.11
N CYS A 167 -1.14 -6.98 -3.64
CA CYS A 167 -1.51 -8.39 -3.77
C CYS A 167 -0.44 -9.34 -3.21
N GLY A 168 0.36 -8.92 -2.22
CA GLY A 168 1.49 -9.71 -1.69
C GLY A 168 2.66 -9.85 -2.68
N VAL A 169 2.86 -8.85 -3.54
CA VAL A 169 4.00 -8.72 -4.48
C VAL A 169 4.23 -9.98 -5.34
N PRO A 170 3.26 -10.39 -6.21
CA PRO A 170 3.42 -11.56 -7.06
C PRO A 170 4.55 -11.39 -8.08
N ASP A 171 5.37 -12.41 -8.28
CA ASP A 171 6.36 -12.44 -9.37
C ASP A 171 5.67 -12.87 -10.67
N ILE A 172 4.98 -11.91 -11.31
CA ILE A 172 4.21 -12.14 -12.53
C ILE A 172 5.13 -12.38 -13.72
N ARG A 173 6.28 -11.69 -13.76
CA ARG A 173 7.25 -11.81 -14.85
C ARG A 173 7.83 -13.22 -14.96
N SER A 174 8.05 -13.90 -13.84
CA SER A 174 8.58 -15.26 -13.81
C SER A 174 7.49 -16.34 -13.80
N ASP A 175 6.22 -15.98 -13.92
CA ASP A 175 5.05 -16.86 -13.84
C ASP A 175 5.04 -17.75 -12.58
N ALA A 176 5.53 -17.22 -11.46
CA ALA A 176 5.60 -17.91 -10.17
C ALA A 176 4.24 -17.88 -9.42
N PHE A 177 3.17 -18.32 -10.08
CA PHE A 177 1.80 -18.19 -9.60
C PHE A 177 1.49 -19.05 -8.38
N GLU A 178 1.83 -20.35 -8.41
CA GLU A 178 1.37 -21.29 -7.36
C GLU A 178 1.98 -21.03 -5.97
N PRO A 179 3.28 -20.75 -5.79
CA PRO A 179 3.81 -20.40 -4.47
C PRO A 179 3.18 -19.12 -3.88
N TRP A 180 2.99 -18.09 -4.72
CA TRP A 180 2.32 -16.86 -4.33
C TRP A 180 0.87 -17.10 -3.93
N LYS A 181 0.11 -17.84 -4.74
CA LYS A 181 -1.28 -18.20 -4.51
C LYS A 181 -1.51 -18.90 -3.17
N ALA A 182 -0.64 -19.85 -2.83
CA ALA A 182 -0.69 -20.54 -1.54
C ALA A 182 -0.50 -19.58 -0.37
N GLY A 183 0.46 -18.64 -0.48
CA GLY A 183 0.72 -17.62 0.53
C GLY A 183 -0.47 -16.66 0.72
N ILE A 184 -1.08 -16.20 -0.38
CA ILE A 184 -2.28 -15.35 -0.34
C ILE A 184 -3.44 -16.06 0.34
N SER A 185 -3.72 -17.31 -0.04
CA SER A 185 -4.79 -18.10 0.56
C SER A 185 -4.58 -18.31 2.06
N GLU A 186 -3.33 -18.48 2.50
CA GLU A 186 -3.00 -18.62 3.91
C GLU A 186 -3.20 -17.32 4.68
N ILE A 187 -2.70 -16.19 4.18
CA ILE A 187 -2.85 -14.88 4.82
C ILE A 187 -4.33 -14.48 4.92
N ALA A 188 -5.11 -14.74 3.88
CA ALA A 188 -6.52 -14.36 3.79
C ALA A 188 -7.44 -15.02 4.83
N ARG A 189 -6.98 -16.10 5.50
CA ARG A 189 -7.70 -16.73 6.62
C ARG A 189 -7.86 -15.80 7.83
N ARG A 190 -7.02 -14.77 7.95
CA ARG A 190 -7.05 -13.82 9.06
C ARG A 190 -8.06 -12.72 8.77
N PRO A 191 -9.11 -12.57 9.61
CA PRO A 191 -10.20 -11.60 9.35
C PRO A 191 -9.73 -10.15 9.46
N ASN A 192 -8.65 -9.89 10.18
CA ASN A 192 -8.05 -8.57 10.39
C ASN A 192 -7.03 -8.17 9.32
N VAL A 193 -7.03 -8.85 8.15
CA VAL A 193 -6.21 -8.48 6.99
C VAL A 193 -7.11 -8.07 5.83
N VAL A 194 -6.84 -6.90 5.27
CA VAL A 194 -7.36 -6.40 3.99
C VAL A 194 -6.24 -6.49 2.96
N CYS A 195 -6.55 -6.78 1.70
CA CYS A 195 -5.56 -6.83 0.63
C CYS A 195 -5.71 -5.65 -0.32
N LYS A 196 -4.60 -5.01 -0.65
CA LYS A 196 -4.53 -3.88 -1.57
C LYS A 196 -4.25 -4.38 -2.99
N VAL A 197 -5.21 -4.15 -3.87
CA VAL A 197 -5.08 -4.39 -5.32
C VAL A 197 -4.37 -3.18 -5.93
N SER A 198 -3.03 -3.25 -5.97
CA SER A 198 -2.15 -2.17 -6.42
C SER A 198 -0.83 -2.74 -6.95
N GLY A 199 -0.05 -1.95 -7.67
CA GLY A 199 1.34 -2.24 -8.02
C GLY A 199 1.59 -3.38 -9.01
N VAL A 200 0.64 -4.24 -9.26
CA VAL A 200 0.85 -5.49 -10.03
C VAL A 200 1.37 -5.29 -11.46
N VAL A 201 1.06 -4.15 -12.08
CA VAL A 201 1.58 -3.79 -13.41
C VAL A 201 3.10 -3.62 -13.42
N ALA A 202 3.69 -3.21 -12.29
CA ALA A 202 5.14 -3.05 -12.17
C ALA A 202 5.89 -4.38 -11.99
N TYR A 203 5.19 -5.44 -11.58
CA TYR A 203 5.76 -6.78 -11.39
C TYR A 203 5.60 -7.68 -12.62
N ALA A 204 4.87 -7.22 -13.62
CA ALA A 204 4.71 -7.88 -14.91
C ALA A 204 5.81 -7.45 -15.89
N ASP A 205 5.87 -8.11 -17.03
CA ASP A 205 6.72 -7.67 -18.14
C ASP A 205 6.11 -6.42 -18.79
N ALA A 206 6.83 -5.29 -18.72
CA ALA A 206 6.31 -3.98 -19.11
C ALA A 206 5.91 -3.88 -20.60
N GLU A 207 6.49 -4.71 -21.47
CA GLU A 207 6.23 -4.69 -22.90
C GLU A 207 5.09 -5.60 -23.34
N THR A 208 4.81 -6.66 -22.56
CA THR A 208 3.94 -7.75 -23.01
C THR A 208 2.71 -7.99 -22.12
N TRP A 209 2.63 -7.42 -20.92
CA TRP A 209 1.48 -7.64 -20.05
C TRP A 209 0.17 -7.12 -20.65
N THR A 210 -0.91 -7.77 -20.31
CA THR A 210 -2.28 -7.42 -20.65
C THR A 210 -3.19 -7.55 -19.43
N ALA A 211 -4.40 -7.02 -19.48
CA ALA A 211 -5.38 -7.26 -18.43
C ALA A 211 -5.63 -8.77 -18.21
N GLN A 212 -5.51 -9.59 -19.25
CA GLN A 212 -5.67 -11.04 -19.16
C GLN A 212 -4.53 -11.71 -18.38
N THR A 213 -3.30 -11.23 -18.50
CA THR A 213 -2.17 -11.78 -17.74
C THR A 213 -2.22 -11.41 -16.26
N LEU A 214 -2.80 -10.25 -15.92
CA LEU A 214 -2.96 -9.81 -14.54
C LEU A 214 -4.21 -10.41 -13.85
N ARG A 215 -5.24 -10.71 -14.63
CA ARG A 215 -6.55 -11.14 -14.13
C ARG A 215 -6.49 -12.32 -13.14
N PRO A 216 -5.75 -13.41 -13.38
CA PRO A 216 -5.71 -14.54 -12.44
C PRO A 216 -5.24 -14.15 -11.03
N TYR A 217 -4.30 -13.20 -10.93
CA TYR A 217 -3.79 -12.71 -9.66
C TYR A 217 -4.86 -11.90 -8.91
N ILE A 218 -5.53 -10.99 -9.60
CA ILE A 218 -6.60 -10.15 -8.99
C ILE A 218 -7.80 -11.01 -8.59
N GLU A 219 -8.23 -11.93 -9.45
CA GLU A 219 -9.33 -12.84 -9.16
C GLU A 219 -9.02 -13.75 -7.96
N HIS A 220 -7.78 -14.25 -7.85
CA HIS A 220 -7.39 -15.05 -6.70
C HIS A 220 -7.39 -14.25 -5.40
N VAL A 221 -6.92 -13.00 -5.41
CA VAL A 221 -6.99 -12.10 -4.25
C VAL A 221 -8.44 -11.88 -3.83
N ILE A 222 -9.32 -11.52 -4.79
CA ILE A 222 -10.73 -11.28 -4.50
C ILE A 222 -11.42 -12.57 -4.00
N ALA A 223 -11.13 -13.71 -4.60
CA ALA A 223 -11.69 -14.99 -4.16
C ALA A 223 -11.24 -15.38 -2.74
N SER A 224 -10.00 -15.04 -2.37
CA SER A 224 -9.44 -15.38 -1.05
C SER A 224 -9.89 -14.45 0.06
N PHE A 225 -9.89 -13.13 -0.18
CA PHE A 225 -10.25 -12.12 0.81
C PHE A 225 -11.75 -11.78 0.83
N GLY A 226 -12.46 -12.07 -0.26
CA GLY A 226 -13.81 -11.57 -0.49
C GLY A 226 -13.84 -10.08 -0.83
N TRP A 227 -14.94 -9.63 -1.42
CA TRP A 227 -15.12 -8.24 -1.83
C TRP A 227 -15.08 -7.22 -0.68
N ASP A 228 -15.34 -7.64 0.55
CA ASP A 228 -15.36 -6.75 1.72
C ASP A 228 -13.98 -6.45 2.30
N ARG A 229 -12.94 -7.21 1.89
CA ARG A 229 -11.58 -7.07 2.40
C ARG A 229 -10.55 -6.83 1.30
N VAL A 230 -10.93 -6.07 0.28
CA VAL A 230 -10.04 -5.60 -0.78
C VAL A 230 -10.19 -4.10 -0.97
N VAL A 231 -9.09 -3.39 -1.25
CA VAL A 231 -9.06 -1.96 -1.59
C VAL A 231 -8.18 -1.73 -2.80
N TRP A 232 -8.45 -0.66 -3.56
CA TRP A 232 -7.67 -0.32 -4.73
C TRP A 232 -6.59 0.74 -4.41
N GLY A 233 -5.45 0.66 -5.10
CA GLY A 233 -4.40 1.68 -5.08
C GLY A 233 -3.68 1.77 -6.41
N SER A 234 -3.12 2.94 -6.71
CA SER A 234 -2.38 3.15 -7.95
C SER A 234 -0.96 2.60 -7.88
N ASP A 235 -0.34 2.72 -6.73
CA ASP A 235 1.11 2.59 -6.56
C ASP A 235 1.88 3.57 -7.48
N TRP A 236 1.31 4.78 -7.69
CA TRP A 236 2.04 5.82 -8.40
C TRP A 236 3.18 6.37 -7.51
N PRO A 237 4.39 6.58 -8.03
CA PRO A 237 4.79 6.50 -9.43
C PRO A 237 5.26 5.11 -9.89
N VAL A 238 5.31 4.09 -9.03
CA VAL A 238 5.81 2.76 -9.36
C VAL A 238 5.03 2.13 -10.53
N CYS A 239 3.72 2.38 -10.62
CA CYS A 239 2.89 1.93 -11.74
C CYS A 239 3.36 2.47 -13.11
N THR A 240 4.19 3.52 -13.14
CA THR A 240 4.78 4.03 -14.41
C THR A 240 5.72 3.02 -15.05
N LEU A 241 6.28 2.09 -14.28
CA LEU A 241 7.10 0.99 -14.78
C LEU A 241 6.29 -0.01 -15.64
N GLY A 242 4.96 -0.03 -15.48
CA GLY A 242 4.04 -0.87 -16.24
C GLY A 242 3.05 -0.07 -17.11
N GLY A 243 3.36 1.17 -17.51
CA GLY A 243 2.54 1.95 -18.44
C GLY A 243 1.79 3.13 -17.82
N GLY A 244 1.88 3.34 -16.50
CA GLY A 244 1.37 4.54 -15.82
C GLY A 244 -0.05 4.42 -15.28
N LEU A 245 -0.49 5.50 -14.60
CA LEU A 245 -1.74 5.54 -13.87
C LEU A 245 -2.96 5.28 -14.75
N SER A 246 -3.06 5.97 -15.89
CA SER A 246 -4.21 5.81 -16.81
C SER A 246 -4.31 4.39 -17.36
N THR A 247 -3.17 3.76 -17.66
CA THR A 247 -3.13 2.37 -18.12
C THR A 247 -3.58 1.40 -17.03
N TRP A 248 -3.12 1.60 -15.79
CA TRP A 248 -3.54 0.77 -14.65
C TRP A 248 -5.04 0.91 -14.34
N VAL A 249 -5.58 2.14 -14.38
CA VAL A 249 -7.02 2.38 -14.21
C VAL A 249 -7.82 1.71 -15.32
N ALA A 250 -7.38 1.82 -16.59
CA ALA A 250 -8.05 1.16 -17.73
C ALA A 250 -8.02 -0.37 -17.60
N ALA A 251 -6.89 -0.94 -17.19
CA ALA A 251 -6.76 -2.38 -16.92
C ALA A 251 -7.67 -2.83 -15.77
N THR A 252 -7.77 -2.03 -14.70
CA THR A 252 -8.71 -2.28 -13.60
C THR A 252 -10.15 -2.36 -14.10
N HIS A 253 -10.58 -1.40 -14.90
CA HIS A 253 -11.92 -1.43 -15.50
C HIS A 253 -12.14 -2.64 -16.41
N ALA A 254 -11.15 -3.02 -17.22
CA ALA A 254 -11.23 -4.19 -18.08
C ALA A 254 -11.36 -5.51 -17.28
N MET A 255 -10.60 -5.64 -16.17
CA MET A 255 -10.67 -6.81 -15.31
C MET A 255 -11.99 -6.90 -14.53
N LEU A 256 -12.57 -5.75 -14.17
CA LEU A 256 -13.87 -5.68 -13.47
C LEU A 256 -15.07 -5.64 -14.42
N SER A 257 -14.87 -5.82 -15.73
CA SER A 257 -15.97 -5.90 -16.69
C SER A 257 -16.87 -7.09 -16.39
N GLY A 258 -18.18 -6.83 -16.24
CA GLY A 258 -19.17 -7.86 -15.88
C GLY A 258 -19.31 -8.13 -14.36
N VAL A 259 -18.48 -7.51 -13.53
CA VAL A 259 -18.65 -7.55 -12.07
C VAL A 259 -19.81 -6.66 -11.65
N ASP A 260 -20.58 -7.11 -10.67
CA ASP A 260 -21.69 -6.35 -10.09
C ASP A 260 -21.23 -4.99 -9.56
N GLU A 261 -22.08 -3.97 -9.72
CA GLU A 261 -21.74 -2.58 -9.33
C GLU A 261 -21.46 -2.45 -7.83
N ALA A 262 -22.19 -3.16 -6.98
CA ALA A 262 -21.97 -3.12 -5.54
C ALA A 262 -20.63 -3.73 -5.15
N GLU A 263 -20.23 -4.83 -5.76
CA GLU A 263 -18.93 -5.48 -5.54
C GLU A 263 -17.79 -4.60 -6.08
N ARG A 264 -17.97 -4.07 -7.28
CA ARG A 264 -17.00 -3.14 -7.89
C ARG A 264 -16.79 -1.89 -7.02
N SER A 265 -17.87 -1.33 -6.48
CA SER A 265 -17.85 -0.18 -5.59
C SER A 265 -17.07 -0.46 -4.30
N LYS A 266 -17.15 -1.67 -3.74
CA LYS A 266 -16.38 -2.08 -2.56
C LYS A 266 -14.88 -1.95 -2.80
N LEU A 267 -14.38 -2.51 -3.88
CA LEU A 267 -12.95 -2.44 -4.23
C LEU A 267 -12.49 -1.00 -4.49
N LEU A 268 -13.26 -0.24 -5.27
CA LEU A 268 -12.81 1.04 -5.80
C LEU A 268 -12.90 2.19 -4.80
N PHE A 269 -13.83 2.14 -3.83
CA PHE A 269 -13.96 3.22 -2.85
C PHE A 269 -14.60 2.84 -1.50
N ALA A 270 -15.67 2.02 -1.45
CA ALA A 270 -16.46 1.87 -0.24
C ALA A 270 -15.67 1.23 0.92
N ASN A 271 -14.83 0.24 0.64
CA ASN A 271 -13.98 -0.38 1.66
C ASN A 271 -12.93 0.59 2.20
N ALA A 272 -12.33 1.42 1.32
CA ALA A 272 -11.36 2.43 1.74
C ALA A 272 -12.01 3.48 2.66
N GLN A 273 -13.22 3.97 2.30
CA GLN A 273 -13.98 4.88 3.15
C GLN A 273 -14.28 4.28 4.53
N ARG A 274 -14.69 3.01 4.57
CA ARG A 274 -14.98 2.32 5.84
C ARG A 274 -13.70 2.14 6.67
N LEU A 275 -12.58 1.79 6.03
CA LEU A 275 -11.34 1.44 6.72
C LEU A 275 -10.65 2.66 7.33
N TRP A 276 -10.65 3.81 6.65
CA TRP A 276 -9.91 4.99 7.06
C TRP A 276 -10.77 6.23 7.37
N ALA A 277 -12.10 6.10 7.29
CA ALA A 277 -13.07 7.14 7.65
C ALA A 277 -12.73 8.51 7.04
N PHE A 278 -12.83 8.62 5.71
CA PHE A 278 -12.63 9.89 4.98
C PHE A 278 -13.89 10.77 4.99
#